data_87c6ef8fd237aa3edbc695d0584016da
#
_entry.id   87c6ef8fd237aa3edbc695d0584016da
#
_cell.length_a   1.000
_cell.length_b   1.000
_cell.length_c   1.000
_cell.angle_alpha   90.00
_cell.angle_beta   90.00
_cell.angle_gamma   90.00
#
_symmetry.space_group_name_H-M   'P 1'
#
loop_
_entity.id
_entity.type
_entity.pdbx_description
1 polymer ?
#
loop_
_entity_poly.entity_id
_entity_poly.type
_entity_poly.pdbx_seq_one_letter_code
_entity_poly.pdbx_strand_id
1 'polypeptide(L)'
;MSTAAIGYSHDLLDPILPDFPGGTDMRWTPEWDRIREARRADDDLESGKWIKRERKTSDWKLVRDLTTTMLRERTKDLQVALWLTEANIKLQGFPGLRDGLRITRELMVRYWDRGLFPTMEDGPEDRAGPFDWLNNKLVDSITTIPITLREDPGTDYSFNDLLDARHIGSEATLRNADKEIDSRKKKALDQAVTEGHVSMDLFDAAVKASKRHKYEEFCADFQQTYDEFKALERVVDEKFGDAAPNLAQCRTTLSEIRQAVTDILDQKRREEPPPPAIAVAPVSAAVRSESVAPLEAARRSVTGGQMTQSVLAGSWHQAESLVRAGEVDRGLLEMTRLAAAETTGRDRFQRKLLLAEVCLASNRERLARSILEELAEQIDKYQLESWESSELISNVWTRLYRLYMAPDSSEHDRAAKLYERLCRLDPWQALGCHE
;
A
#
# COMPACT_ATOMS: atom_id res chain seq x y z
N MET A 1 -5.50 -7.62 -5.59
CA MET A 1 -4.07 -7.74 -5.26
C MET A 1 -3.77 -6.69 -4.22
N SER A 2 -3.74 -7.06 -2.95
CA SER A 2 -3.31 -6.15 -1.90
C SER A 2 -1.80 -5.94 -2.07
N THR A 3 -1.42 -4.80 -2.63
CA THR A 3 -0.02 -4.41 -2.75
C THR A 3 0.48 -4.08 -1.36
N ALA A 4 1.31 -4.98 -0.81
CA ALA A 4 2.07 -4.68 0.37
C ALA A 4 2.76 -3.34 0.17
N ALA A 5 2.55 -2.39 1.08
CA ALA A 5 3.40 -1.23 1.18
C ALA A 5 4.84 -1.75 1.21
N ILE A 6 5.68 -1.38 0.24
CA ILE A 6 7.11 -1.58 0.38
C ILE A 6 7.47 -0.73 1.60
N GLY A 7 7.66 -1.38 2.75
CA GLY A 7 8.30 -0.74 3.86
C GLY A 7 9.69 -0.36 3.37
N TYR A 8 9.84 0.87 2.82
CA TYR A 8 11.15 1.41 2.62
C TYR A 8 11.83 1.36 3.97
N SER A 9 12.87 0.57 4.05
CA SER A 9 13.65 0.44 5.26
C SER A 9 14.12 1.83 5.67
N HIS A 10 14.26 2.06 6.97
CA HIS A 10 14.69 3.36 7.51
C HIS A 10 15.97 3.92 6.87
N ASP A 11 16.75 3.07 6.17
CA ASP A 11 18.00 3.40 5.50
C ASP A 11 17.92 4.49 4.41
N LEU A 12 16.77 4.64 3.70
CA LEU A 12 16.58 5.75 2.74
C LEU A 12 16.58 7.13 3.41
N LEU A 13 16.23 7.16 4.68
CA LEU A 13 16.14 8.38 5.48
C LEU A 13 17.32 8.55 6.43
N ASP A 14 18.29 7.63 6.41
CA ASP A 14 19.50 7.75 7.18
C ASP A 14 20.49 8.73 6.51
N PRO A 15 21.33 9.45 7.25
CA PRO A 15 22.32 10.36 6.68
C PRO A 15 23.32 9.60 5.81
N ILE A 16 23.71 10.22 4.68
CA ILE A 16 24.72 9.63 3.76
C ILE A 16 26.08 9.55 4.45
N LEU A 17 26.52 10.64 5.05
CA LEU A 17 27.76 10.74 5.82
C LEU A 17 27.52 11.56 7.09
N PRO A 18 28.26 11.31 8.19
CA PRO A 18 28.11 12.08 9.43
C PRO A 18 28.31 13.61 9.23
N ASP A 19 29.34 14.00 8.45
CA ASP A 19 29.66 15.40 8.20
C ASP A 19 28.88 16.01 7.03
N PHE A 20 28.39 15.20 6.14
CA PHE A 20 27.59 15.58 4.95
C PHE A 20 26.31 14.76 4.87
N PRO A 21 25.34 14.99 5.75
CA PRO A 21 24.17 14.12 5.89
C PRO A 21 23.28 14.07 4.64
N GLY A 22 23.25 15.13 3.84
CA GLY A 22 22.55 15.19 2.55
C GLY A 22 23.31 14.54 1.39
N GLY A 23 24.59 14.21 1.58
CA GLY A 23 25.45 13.67 0.52
C GLY A 23 25.94 14.72 -0.47
N THR A 24 25.92 14.39 -1.76
CA THR A 24 26.44 15.24 -2.85
C THR A 24 25.36 15.54 -3.88
N ASP A 25 25.51 16.66 -4.58
CA ASP A 25 24.67 16.96 -5.76
C ASP A 25 24.97 15.96 -6.89
N MET A 26 23.93 15.25 -7.29
CA MET A 26 24.04 14.22 -8.33
C MET A 26 23.56 14.69 -9.71
N ARG A 27 23.10 15.94 -9.82
CA ARG A 27 22.75 16.54 -11.11
C ARG A 27 23.99 16.54 -12.02
N TRP A 28 23.76 16.23 -13.31
CA TRP A 28 24.83 16.15 -14.32
C TRP A 28 25.78 14.94 -14.17
N THR A 29 25.41 13.95 -13.32
CA THR A 29 26.16 12.69 -13.26
C THR A 29 25.60 11.64 -14.23
N PRO A 30 26.42 10.65 -14.64
CA PRO A 30 25.91 9.55 -15.48
C PRO A 30 24.75 8.77 -14.86
N GLU A 31 24.71 8.66 -13.54
CA GLU A 31 23.64 7.99 -12.79
C GLU A 31 22.31 8.76 -12.92
N TRP A 32 22.36 10.09 -12.85
CA TRP A 32 21.21 10.96 -13.08
C TRP A 32 20.66 10.80 -14.50
N ASP A 33 21.54 10.84 -15.52
CA ASP A 33 21.14 10.64 -16.90
C ASP A 33 20.59 9.23 -17.15
N ARG A 34 21.12 8.23 -16.47
CA ARG A 34 20.61 6.86 -16.54
C ARG A 34 19.17 6.74 -16.02
N ILE A 35 18.83 7.45 -14.92
CA ILE A 35 17.45 7.50 -14.41
C ILE A 35 16.55 8.19 -15.45
N ARG A 36 16.96 9.34 -15.99
CA ARG A 36 16.20 10.05 -17.02
C ARG A 36 15.95 9.17 -18.25
N GLU A 37 16.97 8.44 -18.70
CA GLU A 37 16.85 7.54 -19.83
C GLU A 37 15.97 6.32 -19.53
N ALA A 38 16.00 5.76 -18.33
CA ALA A 38 15.12 4.67 -17.92
C ALA A 38 13.65 5.11 -17.82
N ARG A 39 13.40 6.38 -17.46
CA ARG A 39 12.04 6.98 -17.42
C ARG A 39 11.47 7.29 -18.79
N ARG A 40 12.33 7.45 -19.82
CA ARG A 40 11.89 7.85 -21.16
C ARG A 40 11.10 6.75 -21.85
N ALA A 41 9.92 7.09 -22.36
CA ALA A 41 9.18 6.32 -23.34
C ALA A 41 9.15 7.09 -24.68
N ASP A 42 9.07 6.38 -25.79
CA ASP A 42 8.83 7.01 -27.08
C ASP A 42 7.34 7.37 -27.19
N ASP A 43 7.03 8.59 -27.64
CA ASP A 43 5.66 9.05 -27.86
C ASP A 43 4.94 8.19 -28.90
N ASP A 44 3.61 8.02 -28.71
CA ASP A 44 2.72 7.30 -29.63
C ASP A 44 2.45 8.05 -30.96
N LEU A 45 3.18 9.14 -31.22
CA LEU A 45 3.06 9.88 -32.47
C LEU A 45 3.44 8.94 -33.64
N GLU A 46 2.52 8.78 -34.57
CA GLU A 46 2.66 7.95 -35.75
C GLU A 46 3.99 8.21 -36.46
N SER A 47 4.99 7.39 -36.16
CA SER A 47 6.18 7.28 -36.98
C SER A 47 5.71 6.72 -38.30
N GLY A 48 5.78 7.55 -39.37
CA GLY A 48 5.34 7.17 -40.70
C GLY A 48 5.80 5.76 -41.09
N LYS A 49 5.02 5.05 -41.86
CA LYS A 49 5.03 3.61 -42.21
C LYS A 49 6.38 2.97 -42.61
N TRP A 50 7.49 3.65 -42.45
CA TRP A 50 8.79 3.26 -43.02
C TRP A 50 9.90 2.95 -42.02
N ILE A 51 9.71 3.16 -40.70
CA ILE A 51 10.74 2.85 -39.68
C ILE A 51 10.16 1.94 -38.63
N LYS A 52 10.41 0.62 -38.73
CA LYS A 52 10.27 -0.35 -37.65
C LYS A 52 11.40 -0.12 -36.61
N ARG A 53 11.26 0.89 -35.78
CA ARG A 53 12.07 1.01 -34.58
C ARG A 53 11.33 0.29 -33.46
N GLU A 54 12.02 -0.56 -32.69
CA GLU A 54 11.48 -1.06 -31.44
C GLU A 54 11.17 0.14 -30.56
N ARG A 55 9.90 0.29 -30.18
CA ARG A 55 9.44 1.39 -29.32
C ARG A 55 10.09 1.22 -27.96
N LYS A 56 10.75 2.26 -27.50
CA LYS A 56 11.29 2.30 -26.14
C LYS A 56 10.15 2.48 -25.15
N THR A 57 10.06 1.56 -24.19
CA THR A 57 9.17 1.67 -23.03
C THR A 57 9.98 2.04 -21.79
N SER A 58 9.37 2.80 -20.88
CA SER A 58 10.01 3.13 -19.61
C SER A 58 10.23 1.86 -18.76
N ASP A 59 11.39 1.75 -18.13
CA ASP A 59 11.70 0.67 -17.19
C ASP A 59 11.55 1.18 -15.75
N TRP A 60 10.31 1.09 -15.25
CA TRP A 60 9.97 1.58 -13.91
C TRP A 60 10.64 0.81 -12.77
N LYS A 61 10.97 -0.47 -12.97
CA LYS A 61 11.75 -1.25 -11.98
C LYS A 61 13.17 -0.71 -11.89
N LEU A 62 13.81 -0.48 -13.02
CA LEU A 62 15.15 0.12 -13.06
C LEU A 62 15.13 1.53 -12.46
N VAL A 63 14.12 2.36 -12.77
CA VAL A 63 13.99 3.71 -12.18
C VAL A 63 13.93 3.62 -10.67
N ARG A 64 13.07 2.75 -10.11
CA ARG A 64 12.94 2.54 -8.67
C ARG A 64 14.26 2.11 -8.05
N ASP A 65 14.95 1.13 -8.63
CA ASP A 65 16.17 0.58 -8.08
C ASP A 65 17.32 1.63 -8.10
N LEU A 66 17.46 2.39 -9.19
CA LEU A 66 18.46 3.47 -9.30
C LEU A 66 18.18 4.61 -8.33
N THR A 67 16.93 5.08 -8.24
CA THR A 67 16.55 6.17 -7.34
C THR A 67 16.68 5.77 -5.88
N THR A 68 16.29 4.52 -5.54
CA THR A 68 16.46 3.96 -4.19
C THR A 68 17.94 3.91 -3.79
N THR A 69 18.80 3.39 -4.65
CA THR A 69 20.26 3.33 -4.41
C THR A 69 20.85 4.74 -4.27
N MET A 70 20.43 5.68 -5.12
CA MET A 70 20.92 7.05 -5.08
C MET A 70 20.52 7.76 -3.78
N LEU A 71 19.27 7.61 -3.32
CA LEU A 71 18.79 8.19 -2.06
C LEU A 71 19.43 7.54 -0.83
N ARG A 72 19.76 6.26 -0.90
CA ARG A 72 20.40 5.52 0.19
C ARG A 72 21.87 5.88 0.36
N GLU A 73 22.61 6.01 -0.74
CA GLU A 73 24.08 5.97 -0.71
C GLU A 73 24.75 7.27 -1.16
N ARG A 74 24.05 8.17 -1.86
CA ARG A 74 24.70 9.26 -2.58
C ARG A 74 24.16 10.65 -2.26
N THR A 75 22.83 10.81 -2.15
CA THR A 75 22.20 12.13 -2.06
C THR A 75 20.85 12.09 -1.37
N LYS A 76 20.48 13.17 -0.71
CA LYS A 76 19.11 13.48 -0.28
C LYS A 76 18.58 14.57 -1.22
N ASP A 77 17.95 14.15 -2.32
CA ASP A 77 17.50 15.03 -3.39
C ASP A 77 16.00 14.88 -3.62
N LEU A 78 15.27 16.00 -3.64
CA LEU A 78 13.81 16.06 -3.81
C LEU A 78 13.38 15.55 -5.19
N GLN A 79 14.13 15.86 -6.25
CA GLN A 79 13.78 15.41 -7.59
C GLN A 79 13.94 13.89 -7.73
N VAL A 80 14.98 13.33 -7.13
CA VAL A 80 15.19 11.87 -7.09
C VAL A 80 14.08 11.19 -6.28
N ALA A 81 13.65 11.78 -5.16
CA ALA A 81 12.54 11.26 -4.37
C ALA A 81 11.21 11.28 -5.14
N LEU A 82 10.97 12.31 -5.94
CA LEU A 82 9.78 12.39 -6.79
C LEU A 82 9.85 11.44 -7.99
N TRP A 83 11.02 11.15 -8.56
CA TRP A 83 11.17 10.10 -9.56
C TRP A 83 10.96 8.70 -8.99
N LEU A 84 11.40 8.47 -7.74
CA LEU A 84 11.05 7.26 -7.00
C LEU A 84 9.53 7.16 -6.79
N THR A 85 8.89 8.27 -6.44
CA THR A 85 7.43 8.33 -6.28
C THR A 85 6.71 7.95 -7.57
N GLU A 86 7.15 8.49 -8.72
CA GLU A 86 6.59 8.15 -10.03
C GLU A 86 6.75 6.65 -10.35
N ALA A 87 7.94 6.10 -10.15
CA ALA A 87 8.17 4.67 -10.35
C ALA A 87 7.27 3.81 -9.45
N ASN A 88 7.11 4.21 -8.20
CA ASN A 88 6.23 3.51 -7.27
C ASN A 88 4.74 3.62 -7.67
N ILE A 89 4.29 4.76 -8.19
CA ILE A 89 2.94 4.91 -8.78
C ILE A 89 2.73 3.89 -9.90
N LYS A 90 3.67 3.81 -10.84
CA LYS A 90 3.56 2.90 -12.00
C LYS A 90 3.62 1.41 -11.61
N LEU A 91 4.29 1.09 -10.51
CA LEU A 91 4.43 -0.29 -10.03
C LEU A 91 3.35 -0.71 -9.03
N GLN A 92 2.78 0.22 -8.26
CA GLN A 92 1.97 -0.08 -7.08
C GLN A 92 0.70 0.80 -6.94
N GLY A 93 0.50 1.78 -7.81
CA GLY A 93 -0.64 2.68 -7.73
C GLY A 93 -0.61 3.60 -6.50
N PHE A 94 -1.76 3.78 -5.84
CA PHE A 94 -1.91 4.71 -4.71
C PHE A 94 -1.06 4.37 -3.47
N PRO A 95 -0.86 3.12 -3.07
CA PRO A 95 0.13 2.77 -2.04
C PRO A 95 1.54 3.26 -2.38
N GLY A 96 1.96 3.15 -3.64
CA GLY A 96 3.24 3.67 -4.11
C GLY A 96 3.33 5.19 -4.06
N LEU A 97 2.25 5.89 -4.39
CA LEU A 97 2.15 7.35 -4.24
C LEU A 97 2.30 7.74 -2.76
N ARG A 98 1.54 7.12 -1.86
CA ARG A 98 1.61 7.36 -0.41
C ARG A 98 3.04 7.25 0.12
N ASP A 99 3.71 6.14 -0.20
CA ASP A 99 5.05 5.87 0.29
C ASP A 99 6.06 6.88 -0.26
N GLY A 100 5.94 7.27 -1.52
CA GLY A 100 6.77 8.29 -2.14
C GLY A 100 6.58 9.68 -1.55
N LEU A 101 5.33 10.11 -1.31
CA LEU A 101 5.01 11.38 -0.66
C LEU A 101 5.57 11.43 0.77
N ARG A 102 5.47 10.31 1.51
CA ARG A 102 6.04 10.18 2.84
C ARG A 102 7.56 10.34 2.83
N ILE A 103 8.26 9.67 1.90
CA ILE A 103 9.71 9.82 1.76
C ILE A 103 10.07 11.28 1.48
N THR A 104 9.39 11.92 0.52
CA THR A 104 9.63 13.33 0.17
C THR A 104 9.42 14.25 1.37
N ARG A 105 8.34 14.07 2.12
CA ARG A 105 8.05 14.82 3.35
C ARG A 105 9.11 14.61 4.42
N GLU A 106 9.50 13.37 4.67
CA GLU A 106 10.54 13.06 5.68
C GLU A 106 11.91 13.63 5.29
N LEU A 107 12.27 13.65 4.00
CA LEU A 107 13.49 14.30 3.54
C LEU A 107 13.46 15.81 3.83
N MET A 108 12.33 16.47 3.58
CA MET A 108 12.17 17.90 3.91
C MET A 108 12.30 18.13 5.41
N VAL A 109 11.65 17.34 6.25
CA VAL A 109 11.68 17.49 7.71
C VAL A 109 13.11 17.30 8.25
N ARG A 110 13.85 16.30 7.75
CA ARG A 110 15.14 15.91 8.31
C ARG A 110 16.33 16.68 7.74
N TYR A 111 16.25 17.07 6.46
CA TYR A 111 17.41 17.55 5.70
C TYR A 111 17.27 18.97 5.19
N TRP A 112 16.17 19.68 5.44
CA TRP A 112 15.95 21.04 4.93
C TRP A 112 17.15 21.97 5.13
N ASP A 113 17.70 22.00 6.34
CA ASP A 113 18.87 22.81 6.72
C ASP A 113 20.17 21.98 6.80
N ARG A 114 20.14 20.73 6.31
CA ARG A 114 21.23 19.76 6.49
C ARG A 114 21.68 19.11 5.18
N GLY A 115 21.64 19.86 4.08
CA GLY A 115 22.16 19.40 2.79
C GLY A 115 21.11 18.72 1.90
N LEU A 116 19.84 19.08 2.04
CA LEU A 116 18.81 18.66 1.08
C LEU A 116 19.05 19.32 -0.28
N PHE A 117 18.98 18.53 -1.36
CA PHE A 117 19.10 19.03 -2.72
C PHE A 117 17.71 19.23 -3.36
N PRO A 118 17.55 20.25 -4.24
CA PRO A 118 18.54 21.26 -4.62
C PRO A 118 19.05 22.08 -3.44
N THR A 119 20.30 22.57 -3.54
CA THR A 119 20.85 23.53 -2.54
C THR A 119 20.08 24.84 -2.58
N MET A 120 19.99 25.52 -1.47
CA MET A 120 19.47 26.89 -1.39
C MET A 120 20.66 27.86 -1.42
N GLU A 121 20.73 28.68 -2.46
CA GLU A 121 21.75 29.72 -2.61
C GLU A 121 21.13 31.11 -2.36
N ASP A 122 19.98 31.37 -2.99
CA ASP A 122 19.29 32.66 -2.89
C ASP A 122 18.04 32.59 -1.98
N GLY A 123 17.43 31.40 -1.82
CA GLY A 123 16.26 31.21 -0.95
C GLY A 123 15.57 29.88 -1.11
N PRO A 124 14.42 29.68 -0.43
CA PRO A 124 13.64 28.45 -0.52
C PRO A 124 13.17 28.13 -1.95
N GLU A 125 12.96 29.16 -2.77
CA GLU A 125 12.50 29.07 -4.17
C GLU A 125 13.39 28.20 -5.04
N ASP A 126 14.67 28.07 -4.71
CA ASP A 126 15.62 27.19 -5.42
C ASP A 126 15.18 25.72 -5.37
N ARG A 127 14.36 25.37 -4.39
CA ARG A 127 13.78 24.02 -4.20
C ARG A 127 12.38 23.86 -4.75
N ALA A 128 11.79 24.89 -5.35
CA ALA A 128 10.42 24.84 -5.86
C ALA A 128 10.26 23.92 -7.09
N GLY A 129 11.28 23.84 -7.94
CA GLY A 129 11.22 23.08 -9.20
C GLY A 129 10.73 21.63 -9.08
N PRO A 130 11.21 20.81 -8.13
CA PRO A 130 10.67 19.47 -7.89
C PRO A 130 9.16 19.46 -7.58
N PHE A 131 8.64 20.44 -6.84
CA PHE A 131 7.22 20.54 -6.50
C PHE A 131 6.38 21.05 -7.68
N ASP A 132 6.91 21.93 -8.51
CA ASP A 132 6.28 22.30 -9.78
C ASP A 132 6.17 21.07 -10.71
N TRP A 133 7.21 20.23 -10.73
CA TRP A 133 7.16 18.98 -11.46
C TRP A 133 6.12 18.01 -10.88
N LEU A 134 6.02 17.90 -9.54
CA LEU A 134 4.99 17.12 -8.87
C LEU A 134 3.60 17.60 -9.28
N ASN A 135 3.36 18.91 -9.19
CA ASN A 135 2.03 19.48 -9.48
C ASN A 135 1.63 19.36 -10.95
N ASN A 136 2.58 19.40 -11.89
CA ASN A 136 2.28 19.47 -13.33
C ASN A 136 2.49 18.13 -14.05
N LYS A 137 3.47 17.32 -13.65
CA LYS A 137 3.86 16.09 -14.37
C LYS A 137 3.51 14.81 -13.63
N LEU A 138 3.68 14.79 -12.31
CA LEU A 138 3.34 13.60 -11.55
C LEU A 138 1.82 13.36 -11.52
N VAL A 139 1.03 14.42 -11.62
CA VAL A 139 -0.44 14.35 -11.74
C VAL A 139 -0.86 13.48 -12.93
N ASP A 140 -0.18 13.58 -14.07
CA ASP A 140 -0.46 12.73 -15.25
C ASP A 140 -0.29 11.23 -14.90
N SER A 141 0.68 10.89 -14.06
CA SER A 141 0.86 9.51 -13.58
C SER A 141 -0.19 9.09 -12.57
N ILE A 142 -0.64 10.01 -11.71
CA ILE A 142 -1.68 9.75 -10.71
C ILE A 142 -3.02 9.46 -11.39
N THR A 143 -3.40 10.22 -12.39
CA THR A 143 -4.69 10.06 -13.09
C THR A 143 -4.78 8.78 -13.93
N THR A 144 -3.64 8.14 -14.23
CA THR A 144 -3.60 6.84 -14.94
C THR A 144 -3.68 5.63 -14.00
N ILE A 145 -3.73 5.83 -12.68
CA ILE A 145 -3.91 4.72 -11.75
C ILE A 145 -5.32 4.15 -11.88
N PRO A 146 -5.49 2.83 -12.04
CA PRO A 146 -6.82 2.22 -12.10
C PRO A 146 -7.64 2.50 -10.84
N ILE A 147 -8.91 2.83 -11.04
CA ILE A 147 -9.90 3.05 -9.99
C ILE A 147 -11.08 2.07 -10.07
N THR A 148 -11.17 1.24 -11.12
CA THR A 148 -12.03 0.06 -11.13
C THR A 148 -11.23 -1.16 -10.65
N LEU A 149 -11.90 -2.14 -10.04
CA LEU A 149 -11.27 -3.24 -9.30
C LEU A 149 -11.92 -4.56 -9.66
N ARG A 150 -11.87 -4.93 -10.95
CA ARG A 150 -12.51 -6.13 -11.48
C ARG A 150 -11.96 -7.41 -10.86
N GLU A 151 -12.83 -8.40 -10.72
CA GLU A 151 -12.43 -9.77 -10.35
C GLU A 151 -12.45 -10.73 -11.55
N ASP A 152 -13.19 -10.37 -12.59
CA ASP A 152 -13.24 -11.11 -13.84
C ASP A 152 -12.11 -10.68 -14.80
N PRO A 153 -11.79 -11.49 -15.80
CA PRO A 153 -10.85 -11.08 -16.84
C PRO A 153 -11.37 -9.86 -17.60
N GLY A 154 -10.58 -8.79 -17.62
CA GLY A 154 -10.93 -7.56 -18.31
C GLY A 154 -9.97 -6.42 -17.92
N THR A 155 -10.18 -5.27 -18.54
CA THR A 155 -9.38 -4.07 -18.30
C THR A 155 -9.96 -3.28 -17.14
N ASP A 156 -9.12 -2.91 -16.19
CA ASP A 156 -9.45 -1.90 -15.19
C ASP A 156 -9.21 -0.51 -15.76
N TYR A 157 -10.06 0.44 -15.36
CA TYR A 157 -10.07 1.80 -15.85
C TYR A 157 -9.59 2.79 -14.79
N SER A 158 -8.89 3.81 -15.26
CA SER A 158 -8.31 4.88 -14.46
C SER A 158 -9.28 6.06 -14.27
N PHE A 159 -8.80 7.08 -13.56
CA PHE A 159 -9.56 8.34 -13.45
C PHE A 159 -9.64 9.09 -14.79
N ASN A 160 -8.58 9.04 -15.61
CA ASN A 160 -8.64 9.60 -16.97
C ASN A 160 -9.71 8.91 -17.81
N ASP A 161 -9.80 7.58 -17.73
CA ASP A 161 -10.83 6.83 -18.44
C ASP A 161 -12.24 7.19 -17.96
N LEU A 162 -12.42 7.50 -16.67
CA LEU A 162 -13.70 8.02 -16.14
C LEU A 162 -14.03 9.40 -16.72
N LEU A 163 -13.05 10.30 -16.84
CA LEU A 163 -13.28 11.61 -17.45
C LEU A 163 -13.65 11.48 -18.93
N ASP A 164 -12.96 10.64 -19.68
CA ASP A 164 -13.29 10.31 -21.06
C ASP A 164 -14.68 9.71 -21.17
N ALA A 165 -15.00 8.73 -20.32
CA ALA A 165 -16.31 8.08 -20.28
C ALA A 165 -17.45 9.08 -20.02
N ARG A 166 -17.24 10.04 -19.13
CA ARG A 166 -18.22 11.12 -18.87
C ARG A 166 -18.39 12.06 -20.06
N HIS A 167 -17.33 12.33 -20.81
CA HIS A 167 -17.36 13.16 -22.02
C HIS A 167 -18.08 12.45 -23.17
N ILE A 168 -17.77 11.18 -23.40
CA ILE A 168 -18.33 10.34 -24.46
C ILE A 168 -19.79 9.98 -24.16
N GLY A 169 -20.11 9.70 -22.90
CA GLY A 169 -21.44 9.34 -22.42
C GLY A 169 -21.76 7.85 -22.54
N SER A 170 -23.04 7.52 -22.41
CA SER A 170 -23.60 6.14 -22.45
C SER A 170 -24.67 6.03 -23.51
N GLU A 171 -25.06 4.79 -23.87
CA GLU A 171 -26.20 4.55 -24.75
C GLU A 171 -27.49 5.16 -24.20
N ALA A 172 -27.65 5.25 -22.87
CA ALA A 172 -28.80 5.90 -22.24
C ALA A 172 -28.86 7.40 -22.55
N THR A 173 -27.72 8.08 -22.70
CA THR A 173 -27.63 9.52 -23.01
C THR A 173 -27.88 9.83 -24.50
N LEU A 174 -27.91 8.81 -25.35
CA LEU A 174 -28.18 8.94 -26.80
C LEU A 174 -29.66 9.20 -27.11
N ARG A 175 -30.55 8.98 -26.13
CA ARG A 175 -31.98 9.15 -26.35
C ARG A 175 -32.38 10.62 -26.27
N ASN A 176 -33.14 11.07 -27.27
CA ASN A 176 -33.76 12.40 -27.28
C ASN A 176 -34.99 12.43 -26.33
N ALA A 177 -35.66 13.60 -26.25
CA ALA A 177 -36.86 13.77 -25.43
C ALA A 177 -37.99 12.80 -25.81
N ASP A 178 -38.03 12.35 -27.07
CA ASP A 178 -39.03 11.40 -27.61
C ASP A 178 -38.62 9.93 -27.40
N LYS A 179 -37.54 9.67 -26.62
CA LYS A 179 -36.93 8.35 -26.38
C LYS A 179 -36.36 7.67 -27.62
N GLU A 180 -36.23 8.37 -28.74
CA GLU A 180 -35.58 7.85 -29.95
C GLU A 180 -34.06 8.06 -29.85
N ILE A 181 -33.32 7.11 -30.45
CA ILE A 181 -31.86 7.17 -30.49
C ILE A 181 -31.41 8.21 -31.52
N ASP A 182 -30.65 9.21 -31.08
CA ASP A 182 -29.98 10.15 -31.98
C ASP A 182 -28.85 9.43 -32.75
N SER A 183 -29.11 9.20 -34.03
CA SER A 183 -28.18 8.48 -34.91
C SER A 183 -26.80 9.12 -35.05
N ARG A 184 -26.70 10.46 -34.87
CA ARG A 184 -25.42 11.18 -34.93
C ARG A 184 -24.60 10.92 -33.67
N LYS A 185 -25.24 11.03 -32.52
CA LYS A 185 -24.60 10.74 -31.21
C LYS A 185 -24.18 9.26 -31.13
N LYS A 186 -25.03 8.34 -31.62
CA LYS A 186 -24.69 6.93 -31.66
C LYS A 186 -23.45 6.66 -32.51
N LYS A 187 -23.39 7.25 -33.72
CA LYS A 187 -22.24 7.11 -34.59
C LYS A 187 -20.96 7.68 -33.96
N ALA A 188 -21.04 8.80 -33.25
CA ALA A 188 -19.91 9.40 -32.53
C ALA A 188 -19.43 8.51 -31.38
N LEU A 189 -20.36 7.90 -30.61
CA LEU A 189 -20.04 6.96 -29.56
C LEU A 189 -19.36 5.70 -30.11
N ASP A 190 -19.92 5.09 -31.17
CA ASP A 190 -19.39 3.88 -31.80
C ASP A 190 -17.97 4.15 -32.37
N GLN A 191 -17.76 5.35 -32.94
CA GLN A 191 -16.47 5.77 -33.44
C GLN A 191 -15.45 5.95 -32.31
N ALA A 192 -15.81 6.64 -31.21
CA ALA A 192 -14.95 6.85 -30.07
C ALA A 192 -14.51 5.52 -29.44
N VAL A 193 -15.44 4.57 -29.29
CA VAL A 193 -15.13 3.21 -28.79
C VAL A 193 -14.19 2.46 -29.76
N THR A 194 -14.40 2.62 -31.06
CA THR A 194 -13.52 2.00 -32.09
C THR A 194 -12.11 2.60 -32.07
N GLU A 195 -11.98 3.89 -31.74
CA GLU A 195 -10.72 4.60 -31.56
C GLU A 195 -10.02 4.26 -30.23
N GLY A 196 -10.66 3.45 -29.37
CA GLY A 196 -10.09 2.97 -28.12
C GLY A 196 -10.45 3.79 -26.89
N HIS A 197 -11.35 4.77 -27.01
CA HIS A 197 -11.87 5.54 -25.88
C HIS A 197 -12.87 4.72 -25.04
N VAL A 198 -12.95 5.02 -23.76
CA VAL A 198 -13.82 4.33 -22.82
C VAL A 198 -15.16 5.02 -22.75
N SER A 199 -16.26 4.29 -23.03
CA SER A 199 -17.61 4.80 -22.82
C SER A 199 -18.06 4.62 -21.37
N MET A 200 -19.10 5.36 -20.93
CA MET A 200 -19.64 5.21 -19.59
C MET A 200 -20.21 3.81 -19.35
N ASP A 201 -20.76 3.16 -20.38
CA ASP A 201 -21.26 1.78 -20.28
C ASP A 201 -20.13 0.77 -20.01
N LEU A 202 -18.95 0.97 -20.60
CA LEU A 202 -17.76 0.12 -20.34
C LEU A 202 -17.22 0.35 -18.93
N PHE A 203 -17.16 1.61 -18.50
CA PHE A 203 -16.71 1.95 -17.15
C PHE A 203 -17.67 1.38 -16.09
N ASP A 204 -18.97 1.56 -16.26
CA ASP A 204 -20.00 1.03 -15.36
C ASP A 204 -20.00 -0.50 -15.32
N ALA A 205 -19.75 -1.17 -16.45
CA ALA A 205 -19.58 -2.61 -16.50
C ALA A 205 -18.37 -3.08 -15.66
N ALA A 206 -17.25 -2.35 -15.71
CA ALA A 206 -16.07 -2.64 -14.89
C ALA A 206 -16.36 -2.42 -13.39
N VAL A 207 -17.03 -1.32 -13.04
CA VAL A 207 -17.50 -1.07 -11.67
C VAL A 207 -18.41 -2.19 -11.21
N LYS A 208 -19.37 -2.64 -12.05
CA LYS A 208 -20.30 -3.73 -11.72
C LYS A 208 -19.58 -5.06 -11.48
N ALA A 209 -18.53 -5.35 -12.24
CA ALA A 209 -17.68 -6.54 -12.07
C ALA A 209 -16.79 -6.50 -10.82
N SER A 210 -16.70 -5.36 -10.15
CA SER A 210 -15.93 -5.18 -8.92
C SER A 210 -16.81 -5.40 -7.69
N LYS A 211 -16.25 -5.92 -6.60
CA LYS A 211 -16.99 -6.17 -5.36
C LYS A 211 -16.88 -5.02 -4.37
N ARG A 212 -17.91 -4.88 -3.52
CA ARG A 212 -18.00 -3.85 -2.49
C ARG A 212 -16.79 -3.84 -1.56
N HIS A 213 -16.38 -5.00 -1.01
CA HIS A 213 -15.28 -5.07 -0.03
C HIS A 213 -13.96 -4.51 -0.58
N LYS A 214 -13.69 -4.71 -1.90
CA LYS A 214 -12.50 -4.15 -2.55
C LYS A 214 -12.51 -2.62 -2.58
N TYR A 215 -13.68 -2.03 -2.80
CA TYR A 215 -13.80 -0.58 -2.73
C TYR A 215 -13.70 -0.05 -1.29
N GLU A 216 -14.15 -0.81 -0.29
CA GLU A 216 -13.96 -0.44 1.12
C GLU A 216 -12.46 -0.41 1.49
N GLU A 217 -11.69 -1.42 1.08
CA GLU A 217 -10.23 -1.46 1.24
C GLU A 217 -9.54 -0.34 0.46
N PHE A 218 -9.91 -0.18 -0.81
CA PHE A 218 -9.33 0.84 -1.69
C PHE A 218 -9.57 2.26 -1.17
N CYS A 219 -10.79 2.58 -0.72
CA CYS A 219 -11.10 3.88 -0.12
C CYS A 219 -10.29 4.14 1.15
N ALA A 220 -10.08 3.11 1.98
CA ALA A 220 -9.26 3.24 3.18
C ALA A 220 -7.79 3.51 2.85
N ASP A 221 -7.22 2.79 1.88
CA ASP A 221 -5.85 3.00 1.39
C ASP A 221 -5.70 4.36 0.70
N PHE A 222 -6.69 4.75 -0.11
CA PHE A 222 -6.68 6.05 -0.76
C PHE A 222 -6.76 7.20 0.25
N GLN A 223 -7.57 7.05 1.30
CA GLN A 223 -7.64 8.06 2.36
C GLN A 223 -6.28 8.28 3.02
N GLN A 224 -5.53 7.21 3.29
CA GLN A 224 -4.16 7.32 3.82
C GLN A 224 -3.23 8.08 2.84
N THR A 225 -3.37 7.82 1.53
CA THR A 225 -2.61 8.54 0.50
C THR A 225 -2.95 10.04 0.49
N TYR A 226 -4.23 10.36 0.58
CA TYR A 226 -4.69 11.75 0.64
C TYR A 226 -4.21 12.48 1.90
N ASP A 227 -4.23 11.80 3.04
CA ASP A 227 -3.76 12.35 4.33
C ASP A 227 -2.24 12.59 4.29
N GLU A 228 -1.46 11.72 3.65
CA GLU A 228 -0.02 11.91 3.47
C GLU A 228 0.27 13.09 2.52
N PHE A 229 -0.50 13.26 1.46
CA PHE A 229 -0.40 14.45 0.60
C PHE A 229 -0.66 15.74 1.40
N LYS A 230 -1.70 15.76 2.22
CA LYS A 230 -2.01 16.90 3.10
C LYS A 230 -0.91 17.15 4.14
N ALA A 231 -0.24 16.11 4.60
CA ALA A 231 0.90 16.24 5.50
C ALA A 231 2.11 16.83 4.78
N LEU A 232 2.40 16.39 3.54
CA LEU A 232 3.46 16.98 2.71
C LEU A 232 3.17 18.46 2.42
N GLU A 233 1.94 18.79 2.02
CA GLU A 233 1.52 20.16 1.72
C GLU A 233 1.78 21.11 2.90
N ARG A 234 1.44 20.69 4.13
CA ARG A 234 1.72 21.47 5.33
C ARG A 234 3.21 21.70 5.55
N VAL A 235 4.06 20.70 5.30
CA VAL A 235 5.51 20.83 5.42
C VAL A 235 6.06 21.75 4.33
N VAL A 236 5.53 21.69 3.12
CA VAL A 236 5.87 22.63 2.03
C VAL A 236 5.54 24.05 2.45
N ASP A 237 4.33 24.32 2.89
CA ASP A 237 3.91 25.65 3.35
C ASP A 237 4.79 26.15 4.52
N GLU A 238 5.11 25.29 5.49
CA GLU A 238 5.98 25.64 6.63
C GLU A 238 7.42 25.98 6.20
N LYS A 239 7.99 25.19 5.28
CA LYS A 239 9.40 25.34 4.90
C LYS A 239 9.65 26.43 3.88
N PHE A 240 8.71 26.68 3.00
CA PHE A 240 8.82 27.70 1.95
C PHE A 240 8.24 29.07 2.36
N GLY A 241 7.29 29.12 3.30
CA GLY A 241 6.61 30.36 3.67
C GLY A 241 5.93 31.02 2.46
N ASP A 242 6.19 32.30 2.23
CA ASP A 242 5.61 33.06 1.11
C ASP A 242 6.08 32.58 -0.27
N ALA A 243 7.18 31.82 -0.36
CA ALA A 243 7.70 31.26 -1.60
C ALA A 243 7.15 29.84 -1.90
N ALA A 244 6.08 29.40 -1.19
CA ALA A 244 5.55 28.07 -1.33
C ALA A 244 5.06 27.77 -2.77
N PRO A 245 5.55 26.67 -3.39
CA PRO A 245 5.11 26.26 -4.72
C PRO A 245 3.63 25.88 -4.72
N ASN A 246 2.95 26.13 -5.83
CA ASN A 246 1.51 25.87 -5.96
C ASN A 246 1.27 24.37 -6.17
N LEU A 247 0.57 23.71 -5.25
CA LEU A 247 0.17 22.30 -5.34
C LEU A 247 -1.33 22.12 -5.64
N ALA A 248 -2.02 23.17 -6.15
CA ALA A 248 -3.46 23.20 -6.32
C ALA A 248 -3.95 22.13 -7.32
N GLN A 249 -3.23 21.88 -8.41
CA GLN A 249 -3.62 20.86 -9.40
C GLN A 249 -3.61 19.47 -8.78
N CYS A 250 -2.53 19.09 -8.09
CA CYS A 250 -2.43 17.81 -7.42
C CYS A 250 -3.53 17.65 -6.35
N ARG A 251 -3.76 18.69 -5.55
CA ARG A 251 -4.83 18.72 -4.53
C ARG A 251 -6.21 18.52 -5.15
N THR A 252 -6.52 19.23 -6.22
CA THR A 252 -7.81 19.13 -6.92
C THR A 252 -7.99 17.73 -7.49
N THR A 253 -7.01 17.22 -8.22
CA THR A 253 -7.04 15.87 -8.82
C THR A 253 -7.25 14.78 -7.75
N LEU A 254 -6.50 14.82 -6.66
CA LEU A 254 -6.67 13.84 -5.57
C LEU A 254 -8.05 13.96 -4.90
N SER A 255 -8.59 15.17 -4.77
CA SER A 255 -9.93 15.39 -4.23
C SER A 255 -11.03 14.86 -5.16
N GLU A 256 -10.88 15.04 -6.47
CA GLU A 256 -11.80 14.53 -7.49
C GLU A 256 -11.78 13.00 -7.56
N ILE A 257 -10.58 12.39 -7.53
CA ILE A 257 -10.45 10.92 -7.46
C ILE A 257 -11.12 10.39 -6.19
N ARG A 258 -10.86 11.03 -5.04
CA ARG A 258 -11.50 10.64 -3.78
C ARG A 258 -13.02 10.66 -3.88
N GLN A 259 -13.58 11.72 -4.45
CA GLN A 259 -15.02 11.85 -4.64
C GLN A 259 -15.55 10.74 -5.56
N ALA A 260 -14.90 10.52 -6.70
CA ALA A 260 -15.29 9.48 -7.66
C ALA A 260 -15.31 8.08 -7.03
N VAL A 261 -14.27 7.73 -6.27
CA VAL A 261 -14.17 6.42 -5.62
C VAL A 261 -15.19 6.29 -4.48
N THR A 262 -15.46 7.37 -3.75
CA THR A 262 -16.51 7.39 -2.72
C THR A 262 -17.90 7.20 -3.32
N ASP A 263 -18.19 7.85 -4.44
CA ASP A 263 -19.46 7.73 -5.16
C ASP A 263 -19.68 6.28 -5.63
N ILE A 264 -18.61 5.64 -6.16
CA ILE A 264 -18.64 4.21 -6.56
C ILE A 264 -18.88 3.32 -5.34
N LEU A 265 -18.21 3.55 -4.23
CA LEU A 265 -18.42 2.78 -3.00
C LEU A 265 -19.86 2.91 -2.49
N ASP A 266 -20.42 4.13 -2.51
CA ASP A 266 -21.79 4.36 -2.07
C ASP A 266 -22.82 3.72 -3.02
N GLN A 267 -22.52 3.64 -4.33
CA GLN A 267 -23.29 2.85 -5.27
C GLN A 267 -23.21 1.37 -4.90
N LYS A 268 -22.03 0.82 -4.66
CA LYS A 268 -21.83 -0.58 -4.27
C LYS A 268 -22.50 -0.95 -2.95
N ARG A 269 -22.51 -0.05 -1.97
CA ARG A 269 -23.23 -0.25 -0.71
C ARG A 269 -24.76 -0.35 -0.89
N ARG A 270 -25.29 0.33 -1.90
CA ARG A 270 -26.72 0.26 -2.24
C ARG A 270 -27.05 -1.04 -3.00
N GLU A 271 -26.15 -1.48 -3.89
CA GLU A 271 -26.32 -2.70 -4.70
C GLU A 271 -26.08 -3.97 -3.87
N GLU A 272 -25.10 -3.94 -2.98
CA GLU A 272 -24.67 -5.03 -2.11
C GLU A 272 -24.82 -4.63 -0.63
N PRO A 273 -26.05 -4.63 -0.07
CA PRO A 273 -26.22 -4.28 1.34
C PRO A 273 -25.47 -5.27 2.23
N PRO A 274 -24.98 -4.86 3.42
CA PRO A 274 -24.31 -5.75 4.33
C PRO A 274 -25.24 -6.92 4.67
N PRO A 275 -24.70 -8.15 4.83
CA PRO A 275 -25.51 -9.26 5.29
C PRO A 275 -26.22 -8.85 6.60
N PRO A 276 -27.50 -9.18 6.77
CA PRO A 276 -28.23 -8.82 7.97
C PRO A 276 -27.42 -9.27 9.19
N ALA A 277 -27.17 -8.35 10.11
CA ALA A 277 -26.52 -8.69 11.36
C ALA A 277 -27.26 -9.88 11.98
N ILE A 278 -26.61 -11.03 12.10
CA ILE A 278 -27.18 -12.18 12.77
C ILE A 278 -27.48 -11.69 14.19
N ALA A 279 -28.77 -11.48 14.46
CA ALA A 279 -29.25 -11.16 15.79
C ALA A 279 -28.85 -12.34 16.68
N VAL A 280 -27.80 -12.16 17.48
CA VAL A 280 -27.45 -13.12 18.52
C VAL A 280 -28.63 -13.08 19.47
N ALA A 281 -29.47 -14.11 19.40
CA ALA A 281 -30.56 -14.28 20.35
C ALA A 281 -29.97 -14.24 21.76
N PRO A 282 -30.61 -13.53 22.72
CA PRO A 282 -30.10 -13.48 24.08
C PRO A 282 -30.17 -14.90 24.68
N VAL A 283 -29.00 -15.48 24.91
CA VAL A 283 -28.92 -16.72 25.70
C VAL A 283 -29.41 -16.40 27.09
N SER A 284 -30.58 -16.96 27.41
CA SER A 284 -31.26 -16.85 28.69
C SER A 284 -30.31 -17.21 29.85
N ALA A 285 -30.11 -16.26 30.73
CA ALA A 285 -29.34 -16.42 31.94
C ALA A 285 -30.12 -17.30 32.95
N ALA A 286 -29.60 -18.49 33.17
CA ALA A 286 -29.97 -19.29 34.36
C ALA A 286 -28.77 -20.09 34.85
N VAL A 287 -27.86 -19.46 35.58
CA VAL A 287 -27.12 -20.08 36.69
C VAL A 287 -26.79 -19.01 37.71
N ARG A 288 -27.03 -19.41 38.94
CA ARG A 288 -27.15 -18.71 40.21
C ARG A 288 -25.91 -17.93 40.67
N SER A 289 -26.28 -16.88 41.40
CA SER A 289 -25.48 -16.04 42.28
C SER A 289 -24.53 -16.77 43.23
N GLU A 290 -23.28 -16.30 43.30
CA GLU A 290 -22.60 -16.15 44.58
C GLU A 290 -21.79 -14.85 44.61
N SER A 291 -21.95 -14.16 45.70
CA SER A 291 -21.60 -12.79 45.99
C SER A 291 -20.10 -12.55 46.17
N VAL A 292 -19.52 -11.50 45.60
CA VAL A 292 -18.55 -10.63 46.27
C VAL A 292 -18.71 -9.20 45.75
N ALA A 293 -18.77 -8.25 46.66
CA ALA A 293 -19.10 -6.85 46.50
C ALA A 293 -17.96 -5.97 45.90
N PRO A 294 -18.10 -4.64 45.77
CA PRO A 294 -17.99 -3.97 44.49
C PRO A 294 -16.68 -3.17 44.31
N LEU A 295 -16.21 -3.03 43.09
CA LEU A 295 -15.33 -1.94 42.69
C LEU A 295 -16.03 -1.14 41.59
N GLU A 296 -16.87 -0.20 42.02
CA GLU A 296 -17.31 0.93 41.19
C GLU A 296 -16.15 1.90 41.05
N ALA A 297 -15.57 2.03 39.85
CA ALA A 297 -15.05 3.24 39.25
C ALA A 297 -14.32 2.96 37.93
N ALA A 298 -15.04 2.56 36.90
CA ALA A 298 -14.59 2.75 35.48
C ALA A 298 -15.68 2.37 34.48
N ARG A 299 -16.92 2.80 34.71
CA ARG A 299 -17.96 2.76 33.68
C ARG A 299 -18.29 4.18 33.26
N ARG A 300 -17.48 4.69 32.33
CA ARG A 300 -17.95 5.73 31.36
C ARG A 300 -17.17 5.60 30.07
N SER A 301 -17.95 5.53 28.98
CA SER A 301 -17.57 5.59 27.56
C SER A 301 -16.88 4.37 26.96
N VAL A 302 -17.70 3.35 26.60
CA VAL A 302 -17.46 2.56 25.40
C VAL A 302 -18.69 2.71 24.52
N THR A 303 -18.76 3.79 23.78
CA THR A 303 -19.49 3.86 22.51
C THR A 303 -18.60 3.20 21.47
N GLY A 304 -19.18 2.24 20.73
CA GLY A 304 -18.49 1.47 19.69
C GLY A 304 -17.83 2.36 18.66
N GLY A 305 -16.52 2.47 18.73
CA GLY A 305 -15.66 3.05 17.72
C GLY A 305 -14.68 1.96 17.29
N GLN A 306 -14.57 1.75 15.98
CA GLN A 306 -13.52 0.95 15.39
C GLN A 306 -12.18 1.41 15.96
N MET A 307 -11.46 0.50 16.62
CA MET A 307 -10.09 0.78 17.06
C MET A 307 -9.24 0.97 15.81
N THR A 308 -8.73 2.18 15.60
CA THR A 308 -7.86 2.49 14.48
C THR A 308 -6.55 1.71 14.60
N GLN A 309 -5.95 1.32 13.49
CA GLN A 309 -4.69 0.56 13.41
C GLN A 309 -3.55 1.16 14.24
N SER A 310 -3.54 2.49 14.42
CA SER A 310 -2.59 3.20 15.29
C SER A 310 -2.79 2.89 16.79
N VAL A 311 -4.03 2.70 17.22
CA VAL A 311 -4.35 2.33 18.61
C VAL A 311 -3.97 0.88 18.86
N LEU A 312 -4.19 -0.03 17.91
CA LEU A 312 -3.77 -1.43 17.98
C LEU A 312 -2.23 -1.55 17.98
N ALA A 313 -1.52 -0.75 17.20
CA ALA A 313 -0.05 -0.71 17.20
C ALA A 313 0.50 -0.22 18.53
N GLY A 314 -0.05 0.84 19.11
CA GLY A 314 0.32 1.33 20.45
C GLY A 314 0.05 0.28 21.55
N SER A 315 -1.08 -0.41 21.47
CA SER A 315 -1.43 -1.49 22.41
C SER A 315 -0.51 -2.70 22.26
N TRP A 316 -0.05 -3.03 21.04
CA TRP A 316 0.90 -4.10 20.78
C TRP A 316 2.27 -3.82 21.44
N HIS A 317 2.81 -2.60 21.24
CA HIS A 317 4.06 -2.19 21.92
C HIS A 317 3.93 -2.20 23.45
N GLN A 318 2.76 -1.87 23.98
CA GLN A 318 2.51 -1.96 25.41
C GLN A 318 2.53 -3.42 25.88
N ALA A 319 1.96 -4.36 25.14
CA ALA A 319 2.03 -5.77 25.43
C ALA A 319 3.46 -6.33 25.32
N GLU A 320 4.26 -5.90 24.32
CA GLU A 320 5.68 -6.22 24.24
C GLU A 320 6.47 -5.70 25.47
N SER A 321 6.16 -4.49 25.92
CA SER A 321 6.84 -3.92 27.10
C SER A 321 6.57 -4.73 28.37
N LEU A 322 5.38 -5.32 28.52
CA LEU A 322 5.07 -6.25 29.61
C LEU A 322 5.93 -7.52 29.55
N VAL A 323 6.11 -8.09 28.34
CA VAL A 323 6.99 -9.27 28.16
C VAL A 323 8.43 -8.91 28.54
N ARG A 324 8.95 -7.76 28.08
CA ARG A 324 10.30 -7.29 28.43
C ARG A 324 10.48 -6.98 29.92
N ALA A 325 9.41 -6.55 30.60
CA ALA A 325 9.39 -6.32 32.05
C ALA A 325 9.32 -7.61 32.90
N GLY A 326 9.24 -8.79 32.24
CA GLY A 326 9.15 -10.08 32.90
C GLY A 326 7.72 -10.58 33.15
N GLU A 327 6.70 -9.78 32.86
CA GLU A 327 5.27 -10.19 32.94
C GLU A 327 4.85 -10.96 31.67
N VAL A 328 5.59 -12.05 31.36
CA VAL A 328 5.50 -12.77 30.07
C VAL A 328 4.07 -13.26 29.80
N ASP A 329 3.45 -13.95 30.76
CA ASP A 329 2.13 -14.56 30.53
C ASP A 329 1.03 -13.50 30.32
N ARG A 330 1.13 -12.35 30.97
CA ARG A 330 0.20 -11.23 30.81
C ARG A 330 0.41 -10.54 29.44
N GLY A 331 1.67 -10.33 29.06
CA GLY A 331 2.01 -9.76 27.74
C GLY A 331 1.53 -10.65 26.58
N LEU A 332 1.79 -11.97 26.65
CA LEU A 332 1.35 -12.93 25.65
C LEU A 332 -0.18 -13.06 25.56
N LEU A 333 -0.89 -12.98 26.68
CA LEU A 333 -2.36 -12.97 26.71
C LEU A 333 -2.92 -11.74 25.97
N GLU A 334 -2.36 -10.56 26.22
CA GLU A 334 -2.80 -9.32 25.58
C GLU A 334 -2.45 -9.33 24.07
N MET A 335 -1.26 -9.82 23.69
CA MET A 335 -0.88 -9.99 22.28
C MET A 335 -1.82 -10.96 21.55
N THR A 336 -2.19 -12.06 22.19
CA THR A 336 -3.16 -13.03 21.63
C THR A 336 -4.52 -12.37 21.38
N ARG A 337 -4.97 -11.56 22.33
CA ARG A 337 -6.22 -10.82 22.22
C ARG A 337 -6.19 -9.79 21.09
N LEU A 338 -5.09 -9.06 20.98
CA LEU A 338 -4.89 -8.08 19.91
C LEU A 338 -4.80 -8.76 18.53
N ALA A 339 -4.10 -9.90 18.42
CA ALA A 339 -4.06 -10.68 17.19
C ALA A 339 -5.43 -11.19 16.76
N ALA A 340 -6.28 -11.60 17.73
CA ALA A 340 -7.65 -12.02 17.43
C ALA A 340 -8.58 -10.87 17.04
N ALA A 341 -8.28 -9.64 17.47
CA ALA A 341 -9.05 -8.44 17.16
C ALA A 341 -8.74 -7.83 15.78
N GLU A 342 -7.69 -8.31 15.09
CA GLU A 342 -7.36 -7.85 13.76
C GLU A 342 -8.47 -8.14 12.75
N THR A 343 -8.80 -7.15 11.95
CA THR A 343 -9.94 -7.18 11.03
C THR A 343 -9.68 -8.01 9.78
N THR A 344 -8.42 -8.02 9.27
CA THR A 344 -8.07 -8.77 8.07
C THR A 344 -7.43 -10.12 8.40
N GLY A 345 -7.61 -11.11 7.54
CA GLY A 345 -6.98 -12.42 7.67
C GLY A 345 -5.45 -12.34 7.60
N ARG A 346 -4.92 -11.46 6.75
CA ARG A 346 -3.50 -11.23 6.59
C ARG A 346 -2.85 -10.58 7.81
N ASP A 347 -3.46 -9.53 8.35
CA ASP A 347 -2.95 -8.86 9.56
C ASP A 347 -2.98 -9.82 10.74
N ARG A 348 -4.03 -10.62 10.86
CA ARG A 348 -4.14 -11.67 11.86
C ARG A 348 -3.04 -12.72 11.71
N PHE A 349 -2.73 -13.13 10.49
CA PHE A 349 -1.63 -14.05 10.18
C PHE A 349 -0.27 -13.45 10.61
N GLN A 350 0.01 -12.21 10.23
CA GLN A 350 1.24 -11.50 10.59
C GLN A 350 1.36 -11.31 12.11
N ARG A 351 0.27 -10.93 12.80
CA ARG A 351 0.27 -10.78 14.27
C ARG A 351 0.50 -12.11 14.97
N LYS A 352 -0.04 -13.22 14.46
CA LYS A 352 0.24 -14.55 14.99
C LYS A 352 1.68 -14.96 14.78
N LEU A 353 2.28 -14.62 13.65
CA LEU A 353 3.71 -14.86 13.41
C LEU A 353 4.58 -14.09 14.41
N LEU A 354 4.32 -12.79 14.62
CA LEU A 354 5.00 -11.99 15.62
C LEU A 354 4.79 -12.54 17.04
N LEU A 355 3.60 -13.01 17.37
CA LEU A 355 3.32 -13.66 18.65
C LEU A 355 4.16 -14.92 18.82
N ALA A 356 4.30 -15.76 17.79
CA ALA A 356 5.15 -16.93 17.83
C ALA A 356 6.63 -16.57 18.05
N GLU A 357 7.11 -15.49 17.44
CA GLU A 357 8.48 -14.98 17.67
C GLU A 357 8.71 -14.57 19.14
N VAL A 358 7.77 -13.84 19.71
CA VAL A 358 7.84 -13.45 21.13
C VAL A 358 7.78 -14.67 22.05
N CYS A 359 6.98 -15.68 21.70
CA CYS A 359 6.94 -16.96 22.43
C CYS A 359 8.29 -17.68 22.36
N LEU A 360 8.96 -17.73 21.22
CA LEU A 360 10.29 -18.32 21.08
C LEU A 360 11.33 -17.55 21.92
N ALA A 361 11.33 -16.23 21.83
CA ALA A 361 12.23 -15.37 22.60
C ALA A 361 12.01 -15.49 24.14
N SER A 362 10.82 -15.92 24.55
CA SER A 362 10.44 -16.11 25.96
C SER A 362 10.52 -17.56 26.44
N ASN A 363 11.17 -18.45 25.69
CA ASN A 363 11.29 -19.88 25.97
C ASN A 363 9.94 -20.62 26.10
N ARG A 364 8.90 -20.15 25.42
CA ARG A 364 7.57 -20.76 25.34
C ARG A 364 7.39 -21.59 24.06
N GLU A 365 8.33 -22.50 23.77
CA GLU A 365 8.43 -23.25 22.51
C GLU A 365 7.16 -24.03 22.16
N ARG A 366 6.49 -24.65 23.12
CA ARG A 366 5.24 -25.40 22.87
C ARG A 366 4.12 -24.52 22.33
N LEU A 367 4.01 -23.30 22.85
CA LEU A 367 3.01 -22.34 22.39
C LEU A 367 3.39 -21.81 21.00
N ALA A 368 4.65 -21.46 20.80
CA ALA A 368 5.17 -21.05 19.50
C ALA A 368 4.93 -22.10 18.42
N ARG A 369 5.21 -23.37 18.73
CA ARG A 369 4.98 -24.50 17.82
C ARG A 369 3.53 -24.59 17.39
N SER A 370 2.59 -24.56 18.35
CA SER A 370 1.16 -24.64 18.03
C SER A 370 0.69 -23.50 17.11
N ILE A 371 1.20 -22.28 17.34
CA ILE A 371 0.87 -21.12 16.49
C ILE A 371 1.46 -21.27 15.08
N LEU A 372 2.72 -21.72 14.99
CA LEU A 372 3.40 -21.90 13.70
C LEU A 372 2.81 -23.05 12.88
N GLU A 373 2.39 -24.14 13.54
CA GLU A 373 1.67 -25.24 12.88
C GLU A 373 0.31 -24.78 12.33
N GLU A 374 -0.44 -23.99 13.10
CA GLU A 374 -1.69 -23.38 12.62
C GLU A 374 -1.44 -22.48 11.41
N LEU A 375 -0.37 -21.67 11.43
CA LEU A 375 -0.01 -20.82 10.29
C LEU A 375 0.41 -21.65 9.06
N ALA A 376 1.14 -22.75 9.25
CA ALA A 376 1.52 -23.66 8.18
C ALA A 376 0.27 -24.35 7.57
N GLU A 377 -0.69 -24.77 8.38
CA GLU A 377 -1.97 -25.29 7.90
C GLU A 377 -2.76 -24.24 7.09
N GLN A 378 -2.73 -22.97 7.50
CA GLN A 378 -3.35 -21.88 6.75
C GLN A 378 -2.65 -21.65 5.41
N ILE A 379 -1.31 -21.73 5.35
CA ILE A 379 -0.54 -21.66 4.10
C ILE A 379 -1.03 -22.74 3.12
N ASP A 380 -1.13 -23.99 3.58
CA ASP A 380 -1.55 -25.11 2.76
C ASP A 380 -3.02 -24.99 2.34
N LYS A 381 -3.91 -24.68 3.28
CA LYS A 381 -5.36 -24.58 3.04
C LYS A 381 -5.71 -23.50 2.03
N TYR A 382 -5.06 -22.36 2.08
CA TYR A 382 -5.34 -21.20 1.23
C TYR A 382 -4.37 -21.09 0.06
N GLN A 383 -3.43 -22.05 -0.12
CA GLN A 383 -2.40 -22.06 -1.16
C GLN A 383 -1.62 -20.74 -1.21
N LEU A 384 -1.22 -20.24 -0.04
CA LEU A 384 -0.58 -18.93 0.07
C LEU A 384 0.72 -18.84 -0.72
N GLU A 385 1.40 -19.94 -0.99
CA GLU A 385 2.61 -20.03 -1.81
C GLU A 385 2.44 -19.42 -3.21
N SER A 386 1.21 -19.42 -3.73
CA SER A 386 0.93 -18.97 -5.10
C SER A 386 0.69 -17.45 -5.20
N TRP A 387 0.40 -16.76 -4.10
CA TRP A 387 -0.02 -15.36 -4.15
C TRP A 387 0.47 -14.48 -2.98
N GLU A 388 1.00 -15.07 -1.90
CA GLU A 388 1.61 -14.32 -0.81
C GLU A 388 3.13 -14.19 -1.00
N SER A 389 3.78 -13.29 -0.28
CA SER A 389 5.23 -13.10 -0.38
C SER A 389 5.99 -14.34 0.10
N SER A 390 7.01 -14.76 -0.65
CA SER A 390 7.89 -15.87 -0.26
C SER A 390 8.54 -15.63 1.10
N GLU A 391 8.87 -14.38 1.42
CA GLU A 391 9.46 -13.98 2.69
C GLU A 391 8.54 -14.28 3.89
N LEU A 392 7.23 -14.00 3.79
CA LEU A 392 6.29 -14.26 4.89
C LEU A 392 6.14 -15.75 5.15
N ILE A 393 6.08 -16.55 4.08
CA ILE A 393 5.91 -18.00 4.15
C ILE A 393 7.21 -18.67 4.65
N SER A 394 8.36 -18.27 4.08
CA SER A 394 9.66 -18.80 4.48
C SER A 394 9.98 -18.48 5.95
N ASN A 395 9.54 -17.34 6.46
CA ASN A 395 9.65 -16.98 7.86
C ASN A 395 8.88 -17.95 8.79
N VAL A 396 7.69 -18.40 8.41
CA VAL A 396 6.93 -19.41 9.17
C VAL A 396 7.66 -20.75 9.12
N TRP A 397 8.03 -21.19 7.91
CA TRP A 397 8.65 -22.52 7.70
C TRP A 397 10.04 -22.64 8.31
N THR A 398 10.87 -21.60 8.25
CA THR A 398 12.19 -21.57 8.87
C THR A 398 12.11 -21.76 10.39
N ARG A 399 11.17 -21.06 11.04
CA ARG A 399 10.98 -21.18 12.50
C ARG A 399 10.43 -22.54 12.90
N LEU A 400 9.46 -23.03 12.13
CA LEU A 400 8.89 -24.35 12.36
C LEU A 400 9.92 -25.47 12.11
N TYR A 401 10.75 -25.35 11.05
CA TYR A 401 11.86 -26.25 10.79
C TYR A 401 12.84 -26.34 11.96
N ARG A 402 13.25 -25.18 12.51
CA ARG A 402 14.16 -25.15 13.68
C ARG A 402 13.56 -25.85 14.89
N LEU A 403 12.26 -25.70 15.13
CA LEU A 403 11.56 -26.41 16.22
C LEU A 403 11.48 -27.93 15.99
N TYR A 404 11.31 -28.37 14.74
CA TYR A 404 11.30 -29.79 14.40
C TYR A 404 12.69 -30.41 14.43
N MET A 405 13.74 -29.63 14.22
CA MET A 405 15.14 -30.07 14.31
C MET A 405 15.72 -29.99 15.74
N ALA A 406 14.94 -29.51 16.72
CA ALA A 406 15.38 -29.49 18.11
C ALA A 406 15.74 -30.93 18.61
N PRO A 407 16.78 -31.08 19.47
CA PRO A 407 17.27 -32.39 19.90
C PRO A 407 16.22 -33.32 20.52
N ASP A 408 15.23 -32.76 21.16
CA ASP A 408 14.17 -33.51 21.83
C ASP A 408 12.93 -33.75 20.94
N SER A 409 13.01 -33.41 19.64
CA SER A 409 11.90 -33.55 18.71
C SER A 409 11.93 -34.89 17.97
N SER A 410 10.78 -35.53 17.86
CA SER A 410 10.61 -36.75 17.02
C SER A 410 10.12 -36.43 15.59
N GLU A 411 10.11 -35.17 15.16
CA GLU A 411 9.43 -34.68 13.95
C GLU A 411 10.38 -34.50 12.76
N HIS A 412 11.51 -35.21 12.72
CA HIS A 412 12.54 -35.06 11.69
C HIS A 412 12.02 -35.32 10.26
N ASP A 413 11.05 -36.23 10.08
CA ASP A 413 10.41 -36.43 8.77
C ASP A 413 9.61 -35.25 8.28
N ARG A 414 8.96 -34.53 9.20
CA ARG A 414 8.24 -33.28 8.89
C ARG A 414 9.22 -32.16 8.59
N ALA A 415 10.33 -32.09 9.33
CA ALA A 415 11.40 -31.14 9.07
C ALA A 415 11.96 -31.31 7.66
N ALA A 416 12.26 -32.54 7.23
CA ALA A 416 12.78 -32.81 5.90
C ALA A 416 11.85 -32.34 4.78
N LYS A 417 10.55 -32.62 4.89
CA LYS A 417 9.54 -32.16 3.93
C LYS A 417 9.42 -30.64 3.89
N LEU A 418 9.47 -30.00 5.05
CA LEU A 418 9.38 -28.54 5.17
C LEU A 418 10.62 -27.87 4.56
N TYR A 419 11.79 -28.44 4.79
CA TYR A 419 13.05 -27.98 4.20
C TYR A 419 13.04 -28.07 2.66
N GLU A 420 12.54 -29.17 2.10
CA GLU A 420 12.39 -29.31 0.66
C GLU A 420 11.47 -28.23 0.05
N ARG A 421 10.36 -27.90 0.71
CA ARG A 421 9.48 -26.83 0.31
C ARG A 421 10.16 -25.46 0.42
N LEU A 422 10.91 -25.23 1.50
CA LEU A 422 11.67 -24.01 1.72
C LEU A 422 12.73 -23.80 0.62
N CYS A 423 13.45 -24.85 0.23
CA CYS A 423 14.43 -24.81 -0.86
C CYS A 423 13.80 -24.41 -2.21
N ARG A 424 12.53 -24.77 -2.45
CA ARG A 424 11.81 -24.39 -3.68
C ARG A 424 11.29 -22.98 -3.64
N LEU A 425 10.87 -22.50 -2.46
CA LEU A 425 10.25 -21.19 -2.30
C LEU A 425 11.28 -20.07 -2.13
N ASP A 426 12.26 -20.31 -1.27
CA ASP A 426 13.31 -19.36 -0.90
C ASP A 426 14.64 -20.07 -0.58
N PRO A 427 15.47 -20.34 -1.62
CA PRO A 427 16.75 -21.03 -1.45
C PRO A 427 17.72 -20.31 -0.50
N TRP A 428 17.61 -18.97 -0.41
CA TRP A 428 18.49 -18.17 0.45
C TRP A 428 18.18 -18.40 1.94
N GLN A 429 16.92 -18.40 2.30
CA GLN A 429 16.48 -18.72 3.66
C GLN A 429 16.78 -20.19 4.03
N ALA A 430 16.70 -21.11 3.06
CA ALA A 430 17.03 -22.52 3.27
C ALA A 430 18.52 -22.73 3.62
N LEU A 431 19.44 -21.97 3.00
CA LEU A 431 20.87 -22.01 3.33
C LEU A 431 21.12 -21.58 4.78
N GLY A 432 20.41 -20.56 5.28
CA GLY A 432 20.52 -20.09 6.67
C GLY A 432 19.92 -21.02 7.73
N CYS A 433 19.31 -22.14 7.34
CA CYS A 433 18.81 -23.15 8.28
C CYS A 433 19.88 -24.14 8.76
N HIS A 434 21.03 -24.20 8.13
CA HIS A 434 22.11 -25.14 8.43
C HIS A 434 23.27 -24.52 9.23
N GLU A 435 23.24 -23.21 9.49
CA GLU A 435 24.15 -22.51 10.40
C GLU A 435 23.52 -22.41 11.81
#